data_e892af28d760ed23fbf0e1e2eb8d2a21
#
_entry.id   e892af28d760ed23fbf0e1e2eb8d2a21
#
_cell.length_a   1.000
_cell.length_b   1.000
_cell.length_c   1.000
_cell.angle_alpha   90.00
_cell.angle_beta   90.00
_cell.angle_gamma   90.00
#
_symmetry.space_group_name_H-M   'P 1'
#
loop_
_entity.id
_entity.type
_entity.pdbx_description
1 polymer ?
#
loop_
_entity_poly.entity_id
_entity_poly.type
_entity_poly.pdbx_seq_one_letter_code
_entity_poly.pdbx_strand_id
1 'polypeptide(L)'
;MCEFPLERLMRSEKPRVIIATSTLGQGVNLGVFYCNFSQLCINQVILFEKEIFWNIAGRAGRAFVDHEGKILVAHDITKKDENKINWERKMISAYLNKSNIDRAESGCLELIRTLKTVAQLNGIAFDNLINLLAENRINEIDESLDEVNDLLDLIDDGLLSLHNSNNFEGNTLEWIDSYFTKSLAYIQAQYYEDITGDEVLDFIKARIKGITKKVGIEKSIWESIVSSGIPINSDLQIDEKLSEIISIVQSYIVSDKTLEERISLLENIEDVIRDVNIYKEKF
;
A
#
# COMPACT_ATOMS: atom_id res chain seq x y z
N MET A 1 11.60 10.84 -17.13
CA MET A 1 10.46 11.19 -16.25
C MET A 1 9.53 12.06 -17.08
N CYS A 2 8.34 11.57 -17.44
CA CYS A 2 7.39 12.38 -18.21
C CYS A 2 6.71 13.35 -17.25
N GLU A 3 7.00 14.63 -17.39
CA GLU A 3 6.34 15.71 -16.66
C GLU A 3 4.89 15.80 -17.16
N PHE A 4 3.91 15.69 -16.26
CA PHE A 4 2.52 15.82 -16.65
C PHE A 4 2.26 17.24 -17.20
N PRO A 5 1.49 17.39 -18.29
CA PRO A 5 1.21 18.69 -18.90
C PRO A 5 0.66 19.73 -17.90
N LEU A 6 -0.09 19.29 -16.91
CA LEU A 6 -0.64 20.12 -15.84
C LEU A 6 0.46 20.70 -14.94
N GLU A 7 1.44 19.91 -14.53
CA GLU A 7 2.57 20.37 -13.70
C GLU A 7 3.40 21.40 -14.44
N ARG A 8 3.64 21.18 -15.74
CA ARG A 8 4.36 22.13 -16.58
C ARG A 8 3.63 23.45 -16.73
N LEU A 9 2.29 23.41 -16.91
CA LEU A 9 1.45 24.59 -16.95
C LEU A 9 1.50 25.35 -15.63
N MET A 10 1.46 24.64 -14.51
CA MET A 10 1.51 25.22 -13.17
C MET A 10 2.84 25.89 -12.85
N ARG A 11 3.95 25.26 -13.25
CA ARG A 11 5.29 25.86 -13.10
C ARG A 11 5.52 27.10 -13.97
N SER A 12 4.68 27.30 -14.99
CA SER A 12 4.77 28.48 -15.85
C SER A 12 4.23 29.78 -15.21
N GLU A 13 3.75 29.72 -13.95
CA GLU A 13 3.17 30.82 -13.17
C GLU A 13 1.95 31.53 -13.83
N LYS A 14 1.40 30.95 -14.91
CA LYS A 14 0.27 31.54 -15.65
C LYS A 14 -1.08 31.36 -14.93
N PRO A 15 -1.39 30.17 -14.36
CA PRO A 15 -2.63 30.02 -13.59
C PRO A 15 -2.54 30.77 -12.25
N ARG A 16 -3.43 31.71 -11.99
CA ARG A 16 -3.51 32.44 -10.71
C ARG A 16 -4.47 31.75 -9.71
N VAL A 17 -5.41 30.99 -10.21
CA VAL A 17 -6.42 30.27 -9.43
C VAL A 17 -6.59 28.89 -10.02
N ILE A 18 -6.63 27.88 -9.15
CA ILE A 18 -6.91 26.50 -9.51
C ILE A 18 -8.11 26.07 -8.67
N ILE A 19 -9.11 25.53 -9.33
CA ILE A 19 -10.27 24.92 -8.68
C ILE A 19 -10.16 23.42 -8.93
N ALA A 20 -10.16 22.63 -7.84
CA ALA A 20 -9.93 21.19 -7.92
C ALA A 20 -10.78 20.45 -6.89
N THR A 21 -10.98 19.17 -7.13
CA THR A 21 -11.52 18.23 -6.17
C THR A 21 -10.39 17.64 -5.30
N SER A 22 -10.73 16.86 -4.29
CA SER A 22 -9.76 16.20 -3.40
C SER A 22 -8.77 15.28 -4.15
N THR A 23 -9.14 14.77 -5.33
CA THR A 23 -8.27 13.94 -6.17
C THR A 23 -7.00 14.65 -6.63
N LEU A 24 -7.03 15.99 -6.77
CA LEU A 24 -5.82 16.75 -7.06
C LEU A 24 -4.84 16.81 -5.87
N GLY A 25 -5.31 16.48 -4.68
CA GLY A 25 -4.47 16.33 -3.48
C GLY A 25 -3.55 15.12 -3.53
N GLN A 26 -3.82 14.15 -4.39
CA GLN A 26 -3.04 12.92 -4.53
C GLN A 26 -2.18 12.97 -5.80
N GLY A 27 -0.87 12.82 -5.64
CA GLY A 27 0.05 12.57 -6.76
C GLY A 27 0.58 13.76 -7.56
N VAL A 28 0.06 14.99 -7.40
CA VAL A 28 0.54 16.16 -8.17
C VAL A 28 1.25 17.14 -7.24
N ASN A 29 2.51 17.43 -7.47
CA ASN A 29 3.27 18.39 -6.67
C ASN A 29 3.02 19.83 -7.15
N LEU A 30 1.88 20.38 -6.74
CA LEU A 30 1.49 21.75 -7.04
C LEU A 30 1.74 22.62 -5.80
N GLY A 31 2.86 23.31 -5.77
CA GLY A 31 3.09 24.34 -4.75
C GLY A 31 2.23 25.58 -5.04
N VAL A 32 1.28 25.86 -4.15
CA VAL A 32 0.43 27.05 -4.21
C VAL A 32 0.64 27.89 -2.97
N PHE A 33 0.58 29.23 -3.10
CA PHE A 33 0.75 30.11 -1.95
C PHE A 33 -0.44 30.05 -0.99
N TYR A 34 -1.67 29.98 -1.54
CA TYR A 34 -2.91 29.82 -0.79
C TYR A 34 -3.58 28.49 -1.09
N CYS A 35 -3.98 27.77 -0.06
CA CYS A 35 -4.88 26.63 -0.16
C CYS A 35 -6.22 27.04 0.47
N ASN A 36 -7.29 27.05 -0.31
CA ASN A 36 -8.62 27.43 0.16
C ASN A 36 -9.55 26.22 0.11
N PHE A 37 -10.01 25.79 1.28
CA PHE A 37 -11.06 24.79 1.41
C PHE A 37 -12.43 25.48 1.41
N SER A 38 -13.18 25.32 0.33
CA SER A 38 -14.53 25.90 0.23
C SER A 38 -15.52 25.28 1.21
N GLN A 39 -15.31 24.01 1.57
CA GLN A 39 -16.12 23.27 2.52
C GLN A 39 -15.32 22.10 3.12
N LEU A 40 -15.34 21.93 4.46
CA LEU A 40 -14.83 20.74 5.14
C LEU A 40 -15.94 19.76 5.53
N CYS A 41 -17.16 20.25 5.64
CA CYS A 41 -18.32 19.45 6.02
C CYS A 41 -19.62 19.99 5.34
N ILE A 42 -20.54 19.08 5.01
CA ILE A 42 -21.87 19.38 4.49
C ILE A 42 -22.90 18.66 5.37
N ASN A 43 -23.90 19.41 5.86
CA ASN A 43 -25.01 18.85 6.65
C ASN A 43 -24.54 17.95 7.83
N GLN A 44 -23.48 18.38 8.54
CA GLN A 44 -22.83 17.63 9.63
C GLN A 44 -22.12 16.35 9.18
N VAL A 45 -21.89 16.14 7.90
CA VAL A 45 -21.06 15.08 7.35
C VAL A 45 -19.67 15.65 7.06
N ILE A 46 -18.64 14.98 7.54
CA ILE A 46 -17.23 15.31 7.26
C ILE A 46 -16.95 14.88 5.82
N LEU A 47 -16.41 15.79 4.99
CA LEU A 47 -16.09 15.53 3.59
C LEU A 47 -14.68 14.98 3.39
N PHE A 48 -13.78 15.25 4.33
CA PHE A 48 -12.38 14.86 4.24
C PHE A 48 -11.94 14.22 5.55
N GLU A 49 -11.18 13.17 5.45
CA GLU A 49 -10.37 12.69 6.57
C GLU A 49 -9.28 13.71 6.91
N LYS A 50 -8.82 13.71 8.14
CA LYS A 50 -7.88 14.70 8.65
C LYS A 50 -6.55 14.63 7.91
N GLU A 51 -6.11 13.43 7.55
CA GLU A 51 -4.89 13.15 6.79
C GLU A 51 -4.98 13.75 5.39
N ILE A 52 -6.12 13.57 4.71
CA ILE A 52 -6.37 14.15 3.37
C ILE A 52 -6.35 15.67 3.46
N PHE A 53 -6.99 16.25 4.48
CA PHE A 53 -6.94 17.68 4.73
C PHE A 53 -5.50 18.18 4.84
N TRP A 54 -4.68 17.56 5.71
CA TRP A 54 -3.30 17.98 5.92
C TRP A 54 -2.39 17.71 4.73
N ASN A 55 -2.65 16.66 3.96
CA ASN A 55 -1.93 16.38 2.72
C ASN A 55 -2.18 17.48 1.67
N ILE A 56 -3.41 17.95 1.55
CA ILE A 56 -3.76 19.07 0.67
C ILE A 56 -3.22 20.38 1.24
N ALA A 57 -3.41 20.64 2.53
CA ALA A 57 -2.95 21.85 3.21
C ALA A 57 -1.43 22.01 3.19
N GLY A 58 -0.68 20.90 3.28
CA GLY A 58 0.78 20.88 3.20
C GLY A 58 1.35 21.30 1.82
N ARG A 59 0.49 21.52 0.84
CA ARG A 59 0.88 22.08 -0.47
C ARG A 59 0.83 23.61 -0.50
N ALA A 60 0.32 24.24 0.55
CA ALA A 60 0.38 25.69 0.69
C ALA A 60 1.79 26.13 1.07
N GLY A 61 2.35 27.03 0.26
CA GLY A 61 3.75 27.46 0.36
C GLY A 61 4.69 26.63 -0.52
N ARG A 62 5.42 27.29 -1.40
CA ARG A 62 6.39 26.65 -2.28
C ARG A 62 7.73 26.54 -1.55
N ALA A 63 8.26 25.34 -1.41
CA ALA A 63 9.58 25.14 -0.82
C ALA A 63 10.65 25.97 -1.53
N PHE A 64 11.49 26.64 -0.76
CA PHE A 64 12.59 27.52 -1.21
C PHE A 64 12.17 28.79 -1.96
N VAL A 65 10.86 29.05 -2.12
CA VAL A 65 10.34 30.24 -2.83
C VAL A 65 9.52 31.11 -1.88
N ASP A 66 8.59 30.52 -1.16
CA ASP A 66 7.69 31.23 -0.25
C ASP A 66 8.17 31.12 1.20
N HIS A 67 8.09 32.19 1.96
CA HIS A 67 8.43 32.18 3.39
C HIS A 67 7.31 31.58 4.23
N GLU A 68 6.08 31.57 3.72
CA GLU A 68 4.90 31.03 4.39
C GLU A 68 3.89 30.51 3.36
N GLY A 69 3.05 29.55 3.77
CA GLY A 69 1.87 29.10 3.06
C GLY A 69 0.62 29.43 3.88
N LYS A 70 -0.48 29.80 3.23
CA LYS A 70 -1.73 30.15 3.91
C LYS A 70 -2.83 29.16 3.60
N ILE A 71 -3.46 28.64 4.67
CA ILE A 71 -4.61 27.76 4.59
C ILE A 71 -5.84 28.58 4.97
N LEU A 72 -6.81 28.62 4.10
CA LEU A 72 -8.09 29.29 4.30
C LEU A 72 -9.20 28.23 4.33
N VAL A 73 -10.09 28.34 5.30
CA VAL A 73 -11.26 27.47 5.42
C VAL A 73 -12.49 28.36 5.38
N ALA A 74 -13.33 28.18 4.37
CA ALA A 74 -14.58 28.90 4.27
C ALA A 74 -15.59 28.35 5.30
N HIS A 75 -16.25 29.26 5.99
CA HIS A 75 -17.30 28.96 6.95
C HIS A 75 -18.52 29.82 6.65
N ASP A 76 -19.64 29.16 6.42
CA ASP A 76 -20.90 29.84 6.12
C ASP A 76 -21.61 30.31 7.42
N ILE A 77 -21.47 31.59 7.73
CA ILE A 77 -22.10 32.21 8.90
C ILE A 77 -23.55 32.70 8.63
N THR A 78 -24.05 32.56 7.40
CA THR A 78 -25.39 32.98 7.04
C THR A 78 -26.47 31.97 7.41
N LYS A 79 -26.09 30.77 7.81
CA LYS A 79 -26.99 29.73 8.29
C LYS A 79 -27.74 30.18 9.52
N LYS A 80 -29.06 29.92 9.55
CA LYS A 80 -29.94 30.33 10.66
C LYS A 80 -29.83 29.46 11.90
N ASP A 81 -29.20 28.28 11.80
CA ASP A 81 -29.09 27.30 12.88
C ASP A 81 -27.73 27.43 13.60
N GLU A 82 -27.79 28.09 14.77
CA GLU A 82 -26.60 28.29 15.61
C GLU A 82 -25.88 26.97 16.03
N ASN A 83 -26.62 25.89 16.21
CA ASN A 83 -26.05 24.61 16.58
C ASN A 83 -25.17 24.06 15.44
N LYS A 84 -25.63 24.21 14.20
CA LYS A 84 -24.83 23.82 13.02
C LYS A 84 -23.58 24.68 12.87
N ILE A 85 -23.71 26.00 13.06
CA ILE A 85 -22.57 26.92 13.03
C ILE A 85 -21.52 26.53 14.07
N ASN A 86 -21.95 26.28 15.30
CA ASN A 86 -21.05 25.91 16.40
C ASN A 86 -20.41 24.54 16.17
N TRP A 87 -21.14 23.59 15.60
CA TRP A 87 -20.60 22.28 15.24
C TRP A 87 -19.50 22.42 14.16
N GLU A 88 -19.77 23.18 13.09
CA GLU A 88 -18.78 23.43 12.04
C GLU A 88 -17.51 24.12 12.58
N ARG A 89 -17.66 25.12 13.46
CA ARG A 89 -16.50 25.75 14.12
C ARG A 89 -15.66 24.78 14.93
N LYS A 90 -16.29 23.88 15.69
CA LYS A 90 -15.59 22.83 16.43
C LYS A 90 -14.84 21.90 15.49
N MET A 91 -15.47 21.50 14.39
CA MET A 91 -14.82 20.63 13.39
C MET A 91 -13.63 21.33 12.75
N ILE A 92 -13.77 22.55 12.25
CA ILE A 92 -12.65 23.34 11.70
C ILE A 92 -11.51 23.44 12.72
N SER A 93 -11.83 23.77 13.97
CA SER A 93 -10.83 23.84 15.04
C SER A 93 -10.13 22.50 15.28
N ALA A 94 -10.85 21.37 15.21
CA ALA A 94 -10.28 20.04 15.38
C ALA A 94 -9.31 19.69 14.21
N TYR A 95 -9.64 20.09 12.99
CA TYR A 95 -8.72 19.92 11.84
C TYR A 95 -7.45 20.73 11.98
N LEU A 96 -7.55 21.98 12.46
CA LEU A 96 -6.40 22.87 12.61
C LEU A 96 -5.55 22.57 13.85
N ASN A 97 -6.06 21.77 14.77
CA ASN A 97 -5.31 21.40 15.98
C ASN A 97 -4.30 20.31 15.66
N LYS A 98 -3.00 20.67 15.69
CA LYS A 98 -1.88 19.76 15.43
C LYS A 98 -1.71 18.64 16.47
N SER A 99 -2.22 18.82 17.71
CA SER A 99 -2.10 17.80 18.77
C SER A 99 -2.87 16.49 18.44
N ASN A 100 -3.81 16.54 17.52
CA ASN A 100 -4.64 15.42 17.10
C ASN A 100 -4.34 14.96 15.66
N ILE A 101 -3.17 15.25 15.12
CA ILE A 101 -2.74 14.62 13.86
C ILE A 101 -2.36 13.19 14.22
N ASP A 102 -3.10 12.24 13.69
CA ASP A 102 -2.74 10.83 13.80
C ASP A 102 -1.35 10.69 13.18
N ARG A 103 -0.45 10.10 13.93
CA ARG A 103 0.91 9.88 13.45
C ARG A 103 0.80 8.83 12.36
N ALA A 104 1.38 9.10 11.19
CA ALA A 104 1.51 8.08 10.17
C ALA A 104 2.22 6.87 10.80
N GLU A 105 1.51 5.77 10.90
CA GLU A 105 2.04 4.52 11.42
C GLU A 105 2.47 3.62 10.26
N SER A 106 3.47 2.79 10.50
CA SER A 106 3.87 1.77 9.55
C SER A 106 2.77 0.71 9.44
N GLY A 107 2.26 0.44 8.23
CA GLY A 107 1.30 -0.63 8.00
C GLY A 107 1.81 -2.01 8.45
N CYS A 108 3.12 -2.22 8.48
CA CYS A 108 3.73 -3.42 9.06
C CYS A 108 3.46 -3.53 10.57
N LEU A 109 3.52 -2.43 11.32
CA LEU A 109 3.19 -2.44 12.75
C LEU A 109 1.71 -2.72 12.99
N GLU A 110 0.84 -2.09 12.22
CA GLU A 110 -0.60 -2.31 12.30
C GLU A 110 -0.95 -3.78 12.04
N LEU A 111 -0.34 -4.39 11.02
CA LEU A 111 -0.51 -5.81 10.72
C LEU A 111 -0.02 -6.70 11.87
N ILE A 112 1.17 -6.46 12.43
CA ILE A 112 1.70 -7.25 13.56
C ILE A 112 0.77 -7.14 14.77
N ARG A 113 0.22 -5.96 15.07
CA ARG A 113 -0.76 -5.78 16.16
C ARG A 113 -2.05 -6.55 15.92
N THR A 114 -2.57 -6.50 14.70
CA THR A 114 -3.76 -7.25 14.30
C THR A 114 -3.52 -8.74 14.52
N LEU A 115 -2.40 -9.26 14.04
CA LEU A 115 -2.01 -10.66 14.21
C LEU A 115 -1.83 -11.05 15.69
N LYS A 116 -1.18 -10.19 16.50
CA LYS A 116 -1.06 -10.41 17.96
C LYS A 116 -2.42 -10.47 18.63
N THR A 117 -3.34 -9.59 18.25
CA THR A 117 -4.70 -9.54 18.81
C THR A 117 -5.47 -10.80 18.45
N VAL A 118 -5.42 -11.23 17.20
CA VAL A 118 -6.09 -12.47 16.75
C VAL A 118 -5.49 -13.69 17.47
N ALA A 119 -4.17 -13.78 17.56
CA ALA A 119 -3.50 -14.87 18.28
C ALA A 119 -3.89 -14.91 19.76
N GLN A 120 -3.92 -13.77 20.43
CA GLN A 120 -4.32 -13.66 21.85
C GLN A 120 -5.78 -14.09 22.07
N LEU A 121 -6.70 -13.68 21.19
CA LEU A 121 -8.10 -14.08 21.26
C LEU A 121 -8.27 -15.61 21.13
N ASN A 122 -7.36 -16.25 20.40
CA ASN A 122 -7.34 -17.71 20.21
C ASN A 122 -6.38 -18.44 21.19
N GLY A 123 -5.86 -17.74 22.22
CA GLY A 123 -4.98 -18.34 23.23
C GLY A 123 -3.60 -18.75 22.73
N ILE A 124 -3.12 -18.15 21.63
CA ILE A 124 -1.85 -18.47 21.00
C ILE A 124 -0.79 -17.46 21.46
N ALA A 125 0.35 -17.94 21.95
CA ALA A 125 1.48 -17.12 22.30
C ALA A 125 2.16 -16.55 21.03
N PHE A 126 2.83 -15.39 21.16
CA PHE A 126 3.49 -14.73 20.03
C PHE A 126 4.54 -15.60 19.33
N ASP A 127 5.34 -16.35 20.06
CA ASP A 127 6.33 -17.27 19.48
C ASP A 127 5.69 -18.34 18.59
N ASN A 128 4.52 -18.85 18.99
CA ASN A 128 3.77 -19.81 18.18
C ASN A 128 3.17 -19.14 16.94
N LEU A 129 2.71 -17.89 17.05
CA LEU A 129 2.29 -17.09 15.90
C LEU A 129 3.42 -16.94 14.88
N ILE A 130 4.62 -16.58 15.34
CA ILE A 130 5.81 -16.46 14.49
C ILE A 130 6.12 -17.77 13.77
N ASN A 131 6.00 -18.91 14.45
CA ASN A 131 6.17 -20.22 13.83
C ASN A 131 5.10 -20.51 12.76
N LEU A 132 3.82 -20.20 13.02
CA LEU A 132 2.75 -20.35 12.04
C LEU A 132 2.96 -19.47 10.80
N LEU A 133 3.43 -18.24 10.99
CA LEU A 133 3.78 -17.34 9.89
C LEU A 133 4.94 -17.88 9.04
N ALA A 134 5.97 -18.45 9.69
CA ALA A 134 7.11 -19.06 8.99
C ALA A 134 6.73 -20.35 8.23
N GLU A 135 5.64 -21.01 8.66
CA GLU A 135 5.12 -22.21 8.02
C GLU A 135 4.02 -21.93 6.97
N ASN A 136 3.61 -20.66 6.79
CA ASN A 136 2.43 -20.24 5.99
C ASN A 136 1.13 -20.91 6.47
N ARG A 137 0.96 -21.08 7.78
CA ARG A 137 -0.18 -21.79 8.42
C ARG A 137 -1.03 -20.87 9.27
N ILE A 138 -1.10 -19.59 8.94
CA ILE A 138 -1.86 -18.59 9.72
C ILE A 138 -3.37 -18.90 9.74
N ASN A 139 -3.90 -19.51 8.70
CA ASN A 139 -5.31 -19.89 8.60
C ASN A 139 -5.73 -20.95 9.63
N GLU A 140 -4.77 -21.62 10.30
CA GLU A 140 -5.08 -22.52 11.40
C GLU A 140 -5.49 -21.77 12.67
N ILE A 141 -5.24 -20.47 12.77
CA ILE A 141 -5.70 -19.64 13.87
C ILE A 141 -7.16 -19.26 13.66
N ASP A 142 -7.49 -18.78 12.46
CA ASP A 142 -8.84 -18.34 12.10
C ASP A 142 -8.97 -18.39 10.57
N GLU A 143 -10.00 -19.08 10.09
CA GLU A 143 -10.26 -19.22 8.66
C GLU A 143 -10.77 -17.91 8.01
N SER A 144 -11.20 -16.93 8.80
CA SER A 144 -11.72 -15.64 8.32
C SER A 144 -10.64 -14.57 8.03
N LEU A 145 -9.34 -14.93 8.03
CA LEU A 145 -8.21 -14.02 7.89
C LEU A 145 -7.86 -13.66 6.44
N ASP A 146 -8.81 -13.66 5.51
CA ASP A 146 -8.54 -13.36 4.09
C ASP A 146 -7.87 -12.00 3.88
N GLU A 147 -8.33 -10.95 4.58
CA GLU A 147 -7.72 -9.62 4.47
C GLU A 147 -6.28 -9.59 5.02
N VAL A 148 -6.02 -10.37 6.07
CA VAL A 148 -4.67 -10.50 6.65
C VAL A 148 -3.75 -11.25 5.68
N ASN A 149 -4.24 -12.31 5.05
CA ASN A 149 -3.48 -13.04 4.03
C ASN A 149 -3.09 -12.15 2.85
N ASP A 150 -4.00 -11.30 2.40
CA ASP A 150 -3.71 -10.33 1.33
C ASP A 150 -2.57 -9.36 1.70
N LEU A 151 -2.56 -8.90 2.96
CA LEU A 151 -1.49 -8.04 3.46
C LEU A 151 -0.17 -8.78 3.64
N LEU A 152 -0.20 -10.06 4.06
CA LEU A 152 0.98 -10.90 4.15
C LEU A 152 1.58 -11.16 2.76
N ASP A 153 0.75 -11.43 1.76
CA ASP A 153 1.21 -11.61 0.37
C ASP A 153 1.86 -10.33 -0.18
N LEU A 154 1.28 -9.17 0.12
CA LEU A 154 1.87 -7.87 -0.27
C LEU A 154 3.24 -7.65 0.38
N ILE A 155 3.39 -8.04 1.66
CA ILE A 155 4.69 -7.98 2.35
C ILE A 155 5.68 -8.96 1.74
N ASP A 156 5.27 -10.17 1.44
CA ASP A 156 6.12 -11.19 0.80
C ASP A 156 6.67 -10.70 -0.53
N ASP A 157 5.82 -10.14 -1.39
CA ASP A 157 6.22 -9.54 -2.68
C ASP A 157 7.22 -8.40 -2.49
N GLY A 158 6.97 -7.53 -1.50
CA GLY A 158 7.89 -6.46 -1.13
C GLY A 158 9.25 -6.95 -0.63
N LEU A 159 9.26 -7.98 0.22
CA LEU A 159 10.49 -8.59 0.76
C LEU A 159 11.31 -9.27 -0.34
N LEU A 160 10.65 -9.98 -1.25
CA LEU A 160 11.29 -10.63 -2.38
C LEU A 160 11.93 -9.60 -3.32
N SER A 161 11.19 -8.56 -3.66
CA SER A 161 11.66 -7.45 -4.50
C SER A 161 12.84 -6.71 -3.86
N LEU A 162 12.78 -6.47 -2.54
CA LEU A 162 13.85 -5.82 -1.80
C LEU A 162 15.11 -6.67 -1.77
N HIS A 163 14.98 -7.96 -1.51
CA HIS A 163 16.10 -8.90 -1.52
C HIS A 163 16.78 -8.92 -2.89
N ASN A 164 16.01 -9.03 -3.96
CA ASN A 164 16.54 -9.08 -5.32
C ASN A 164 17.24 -7.78 -5.73
N SER A 165 16.63 -6.62 -5.40
CA SER A 165 17.16 -5.29 -5.77
C SER A 165 18.52 -4.97 -5.13
N ASN A 166 18.81 -5.53 -3.95
CA ASN A 166 20.02 -5.23 -3.20
C ASN A 166 21.12 -6.28 -3.36
N ASN A 167 20.89 -7.34 -4.15
CA ASN A 167 21.86 -8.41 -4.39
C ASN A 167 22.51 -8.90 -3.08
N PHE A 168 21.71 -9.16 -2.05
CA PHE A 168 22.23 -9.67 -0.79
C PHE A 168 22.91 -11.03 -1.02
N GLU A 169 24.23 -11.07 -0.78
CA GLU A 169 25.02 -12.29 -0.81
C GLU A 169 25.10 -12.87 0.59
N GLY A 170 24.90 -14.17 0.74
CA GLY A 170 25.03 -14.86 2.02
C GLY A 170 23.74 -15.48 2.55
N ASN A 171 23.70 -15.69 3.87
CA ASN A 171 22.52 -16.26 4.53
C ASN A 171 21.31 -15.35 4.37
N THR A 172 20.20 -15.94 3.93
CA THR A 172 18.93 -15.24 3.65
C THR A 172 18.37 -14.43 4.83
N LEU A 173 18.86 -14.63 6.04
CA LEU A 173 18.36 -13.94 7.25
C LEU A 173 19.33 -12.86 7.79
N GLU A 174 20.61 -12.90 7.48
CA GLU A 174 21.61 -12.00 8.08
C GLU A 174 21.42 -10.53 7.68
N TRP A 175 20.96 -10.28 6.46
CA TRP A 175 20.71 -8.91 5.98
C TRP A 175 19.53 -8.24 6.67
N ILE A 176 18.57 -9.02 7.21
CA ILE A 176 17.34 -8.49 7.82
C ILE A 176 17.69 -7.56 8.98
N ASP A 177 18.54 -8.02 9.90
CA ASP A 177 18.90 -7.24 11.09
C ASP A 177 19.57 -5.90 10.71
N SER A 178 20.47 -5.92 9.71
CA SER A 178 21.19 -4.71 9.28
C SER A 178 20.31 -3.73 8.52
N TYR A 179 19.30 -4.21 7.81
CA TYR A 179 18.43 -3.41 6.96
C TYR A 179 17.19 -2.92 7.72
N PHE A 180 16.48 -3.82 8.39
CA PHE A 180 15.20 -3.52 9.00
C PHE A 180 15.29 -2.80 10.34
N THR A 181 16.43 -2.82 11.04
CA THR A 181 16.66 -1.94 12.21
C THR A 181 16.58 -0.45 11.88
N LYS A 182 16.66 -0.08 10.60
CA LYS A 182 16.51 1.28 10.11
C LYS A 182 15.11 1.56 9.52
N SER A 183 14.24 0.56 9.51
CA SER A 183 12.88 0.70 8.96
C SER A 183 12.00 1.55 9.87
N LEU A 184 10.97 2.19 9.27
CA LEU A 184 9.99 2.95 10.03
C LEU A 184 9.31 2.09 11.10
N ALA A 185 8.95 0.85 10.78
CA ALA A 185 8.32 -0.08 11.70
C ALA A 185 9.18 -0.33 12.94
N TYR A 186 10.47 -0.65 12.76
CA TYR A 186 11.39 -0.91 13.86
C TYR A 186 11.61 0.33 14.73
N ILE A 187 11.82 1.51 14.12
CA ILE A 187 12.04 2.76 14.84
C ILE A 187 10.78 3.13 15.64
N GLN A 188 9.59 3.00 15.03
CA GLN A 188 8.34 3.30 15.72
C GLN A 188 8.07 2.33 16.88
N ALA A 189 8.36 1.05 16.73
CA ALA A 189 8.21 0.05 17.78
C ALA A 189 8.97 0.39 19.06
N GLN A 190 10.07 1.17 18.98
CA GLN A 190 10.82 1.63 20.15
C GLN A 190 10.06 2.66 21.02
N TYR A 191 9.00 3.25 20.49
CA TYR A 191 8.18 4.25 21.16
C TYR A 191 6.82 3.71 21.64
N TYR A 192 6.55 2.42 21.42
CA TYR A 192 5.31 1.77 21.81
C TYR A 192 5.58 0.74 22.93
N GLU A 193 4.59 0.52 23.80
CA GLU A 193 4.69 -0.45 24.90
C GLU A 193 4.16 -1.84 24.49
N ASP A 194 3.36 -1.92 23.44
CA ASP A 194 2.64 -3.12 23.00
C ASP A 194 3.37 -3.95 21.95
N ILE A 195 4.45 -3.40 21.36
CA ILE A 195 5.26 -4.04 20.35
C ILE A 195 6.72 -3.62 20.48
N THR A 196 7.64 -4.55 20.24
CA THR A 196 9.08 -4.29 20.32
C THR A 196 9.74 -4.36 18.94
N GLY A 197 10.92 -3.73 18.79
CA GLY A 197 11.71 -3.84 17.57
C GLY A 197 12.09 -5.27 17.23
N ASP A 198 12.38 -6.10 18.24
CA ASP A 198 12.73 -7.51 18.05
C ASP A 198 11.54 -8.30 17.49
N GLU A 199 10.32 -8.05 17.96
CA GLU A 199 9.11 -8.66 17.39
C GLU A 199 8.90 -8.28 15.92
N VAL A 200 9.27 -7.06 15.52
CA VAL A 200 9.25 -6.66 14.10
C VAL A 200 10.27 -7.47 13.29
N LEU A 201 11.48 -7.64 13.79
CA LEU A 201 12.50 -8.44 13.11
C LEU A 201 12.12 -9.92 13.03
N ASP A 202 11.56 -10.48 14.09
CA ASP A 202 11.08 -11.86 14.13
C ASP A 202 9.95 -12.10 13.13
N PHE A 203 9.02 -11.15 13.01
CA PHE A 203 7.97 -11.17 12.00
C PHE A 203 8.57 -11.19 10.58
N ILE A 204 9.50 -10.29 10.26
CA ILE A 204 10.13 -10.23 8.93
C ILE A 204 10.90 -11.51 8.64
N LYS A 205 11.66 -12.04 9.61
CA LYS A 205 12.39 -13.32 9.48
C LYS A 205 11.43 -14.49 9.24
N ALA A 206 10.28 -14.50 9.90
CA ALA A 206 9.24 -15.51 9.69
C ALA A 206 8.68 -15.44 8.27
N ARG A 207 8.41 -14.24 7.75
CA ARG A 207 7.92 -14.08 6.37
C ARG A 207 8.96 -14.54 5.32
N ILE A 208 10.23 -14.20 5.48
CA ILE A 208 11.30 -14.70 4.58
C ILE A 208 11.39 -16.24 4.63
N LYS A 209 11.25 -16.86 5.80
CA LYS A 209 11.17 -18.31 5.89
C LYS A 209 9.94 -18.86 5.16
N GLY A 210 8.78 -18.19 5.30
CA GLY A 210 7.56 -18.52 4.60
C GLY A 210 7.73 -18.45 3.08
N ILE A 211 8.34 -17.39 2.56
CA ILE A 211 8.67 -17.24 1.14
C ILE A 211 9.59 -18.39 0.68
N THR A 212 10.66 -18.65 1.43
CA THR A 212 11.61 -19.74 1.13
C THR A 212 10.91 -21.10 1.04
N LYS A 213 9.91 -21.35 1.88
CA LYS A 213 9.10 -22.58 1.81
C LYS A 213 8.21 -22.65 0.58
N LYS A 214 7.66 -21.50 0.15
CA LYS A 214 6.79 -21.43 -1.04
C LYS A 214 7.57 -21.64 -2.34
N VAL A 215 8.69 -20.93 -2.50
CA VAL A 215 9.40 -20.80 -3.78
C VAL A 215 10.82 -21.38 -3.77
N GLY A 216 11.29 -21.94 -2.65
CA GLY A 216 12.67 -22.41 -2.51
C GLY A 216 13.67 -21.29 -2.22
N ILE A 217 14.96 -21.64 -2.25
CA ILE A 217 16.08 -20.73 -1.92
C ILE A 217 16.88 -20.29 -3.14
N GLU A 218 16.52 -20.75 -4.32
CA GLU A 218 17.29 -20.47 -5.53
C GLU A 218 17.08 -19.05 -6.01
N LYS A 219 18.17 -18.29 -6.11
CA LYS A 219 18.15 -16.89 -6.54
C LYS A 219 17.51 -16.70 -7.91
N SER A 220 17.74 -17.61 -8.83
CA SER A 220 17.17 -17.59 -10.18
C SER A 220 15.63 -17.64 -10.18
N ILE A 221 15.03 -18.40 -9.25
CA ILE A 221 13.57 -18.46 -9.09
C ILE A 221 13.06 -17.13 -8.56
N TRP A 222 13.73 -16.57 -7.54
CA TRP A 222 13.34 -15.27 -6.97
C TRP A 222 13.43 -14.13 -8.00
N GLU A 223 14.50 -14.13 -8.81
CA GLU A 223 14.66 -13.17 -9.91
C GLU A 223 13.56 -13.34 -10.98
N SER A 224 13.16 -14.55 -11.30
CA SER A 224 12.07 -14.83 -12.24
C SER A 224 10.74 -14.28 -11.73
N ILE A 225 10.37 -14.58 -10.49
CA ILE A 225 9.13 -14.10 -9.87
C ILE A 225 9.09 -12.56 -9.83
N VAL A 226 10.18 -11.91 -9.38
CA VAL A 226 10.25 -10.44 -9.35
C VAL A 226 10.16 -9.84 -10.75
N SER A 227 10.77 -10.47 -11.76
CA SER A 227 10.73 -9.97 -13.13
C SER A 227 9.40 -10.17 -13.82
N SER A 228 8.58 -11.13 -13.39
CA SER A 228 7.22 -11.32 -13.89
C SER A 228 6.31 -10.13 -13.56
N GLY A 229 6.57 -9.45 -12.43
CA GLY A 229 5.72 -8.38 -11.91
C GLY A 229 4.36 -8.85 -11.40
N ILE A 230 4.19 -10.17 -11.24
CA ILE A 230 2.96 -10.81 -10.76
C ILE A 230 3.17 -11.20 -9.27
N PRO A 231 2.15 -11.08 -8.39
CA PRO A 231 2.25 -11.53 -7.01
C PRO A 231 2.68 -13.01 -6.89
N ILE A 232 3.49 -13.33 -5.88
CA ILE A 232 4.09 -14.68 -5.69
C ILE A 232 3.04 -15.79 -5.82
N ASN A 233 1.92 -15.68 -5.10
CA ASN A 233 0.89 -16.71 -5.12
C ASN A 233 0.24 -16.87 -6.50
N SER A 234 0.07 -15.78 -7.23
CA SER A 234 -0.47 -15.81 -8.60
C SER A 234 0.52 -16.40 -9.58
N ASP A 235 1.80 -16.07 -9.44
CA ASP A 235 2.88 -16.61 -10.27
C ASP A 235 2.97 -18.13 -10.10
N LEU A 236 2.93 -18.65 -8.87
CA LEU A 236 2.90 -20.09 -8.59
C LEU A 236 1.66 -20.79 -9.18
N GLN A 237 0.49 -20.17 -9.11
CA GLN A 237 -0.72 -20.72 -9.73
C GLN A 237 -0.64 -20.75 -11.25
N ILE A 238 0.03 -19.78 -11.86
CA ILE A 238 0.30 -19.78 -13.31
C ILE A 238 1.29 -20.88 -13.67
N ASP A 239 2.34 -21.07 -12.87
CA ASP A 239 3.32 -22.13 -13.07
C ASP A 239 2.69 -23.52 -13.04
N GLU A 240 1.73 -23.78 -12.15
CA GLU A 240 0.96 -25.03 -12.13
C GLU A 240 0.20 -25.29 -13.45
N LYS A 241 -0.25 -24.23 -14.12
CA LYS A 241 -0.99 -24.26 -15.38
C LYS A 241 -0.08 -24.14 -16.62
N LEU A 242 1.21 -23.94 -16.43
CA LEU A 242 2.15 -23.62 -17.50
C LEU A 242 2.19 -24.69 -18.61
N SER A 243 2.10 -25.98 -18.23
CA SER A 243 2.09 -27.08 -19.20
C SER A 243 0.85 -27.04 -20.13
N GLU A 244 -0.29 -26.64 -19.60
CA GLU A 244 -1.52 -26.47 -20.38
C GLU A 244 -1.41 -25.25 -21.31
N ILE A 245 -0.94 -24.10 -20.80
CA ILE A 245 -0.68 -22.91 -21.59
C ILE A 245 0.29 -23.19 -22.73
N ILE A 246 1.39 -23.89 -22.47
CA ILE A 246 2.38 -24.28 -23.48
C ILE A 246 1.73 -25.15 -24.56
N SER A 247 0.89 -26.12 -24.17
CA SER A 247 0.18 -26.99 -25.10
C SER A 247 -0.74 -26.20 -26.02
N ILE A 248 -1.50 -25.24 -25.49
CA ILE A 248 -2.35 -24.32 -26.23
C ILE A 248 -1.51 -23.52 -27.25
N VAL A 249 -0.43 -22.88 -26.79
CA VAL A 249 0.44 -22.07 -27.64
C VAL A 249 1.09 -22.92 -28.75
N GLN A 250 1.59 -24.09 -28.42
CA GLN A 250 2.23 -25.00 -29.40
C GLN A 250 1.28 -25.43 -30.50
N SER A 251 0.00 -25.65 -30.19
CA SER A 251 -1.01 -25.98 -31.18
C SER A 251 -1.19 -24.87 -32.22
N TYR A 252 -0.83 -23.63 -31.91
CA TYR A 252 -0.96 -22.47 -32.77
C TYR A 252 0.31 -22.08 -33.56
N ILE A 253 1.50 -22.54 -33.14
CA ILE A 253 2.77 -22.17 -33.77
C ILE A 253 2.92 -22.80 -35.18
N VAL A 254 2.17 -23.84 -35.50
CA VAL A 254 2.40 -24.72 -36.64
C VAL A 254 1.91 -24.17 -38.00
N SER A 255 1.16 -23.05 -38.06
CA SER A 255 0.64 -22.50 -39.32
C SER A 255 0.37 -21.00 -39.26
N ASP A 256 0.36 -20.33 -40.46
CA ASP A 256 -0.14 -18.96 -40.59
C ASP A 256 -1.59 -18.87 -40.15
N LYS A 257 -1.85 -18.09 -39.11
CA LYS A 257 -3.15 -17.96 -38.46
C LYS A 257 -3.85 -16.66 -38.84
N THR A 258 -5.15 -16.75 -39.02
CA THR A 258 -6.03 -15.59 -39.18
C THR A 258 -6.13 -14.79 -37.88
N LEU A 259 -6.64 -13.56 -37.95
CA LEU A 259 -6.87 -12.73 -36.76
C LEU A 259 -7.85 -13.40 -35.79
N GLU A 260 -8.90 -14.03 -36.29
CA GLU A 260 -9.90 -14.74 -35.48
C GLU A 260 -9.29 -15.90 -34.70
N GLU A 261 -8.41 -16.68 -35.34
CA GLU A 261 -7.69 -17.77 -34.66
C GLU A 261 -6.73 -17.26 -33.60
N ARG A 262 -6.10 -16.08 -33.77
CA ARG A 262 -5.25 -15.45 -32.76
C ARG A 262 -6.05 -14.95 -31.57
N ILE A 263 -7.26 -14.42 -31.80
CA ILE A 263 -8.18 -14.01 -30.72
C ILE A 263 -8.61 -15.26 -29.94
N SER A 264 -9.00 -16.32 -30.58
CA SER A 264 -9.39 -17.59 -29.96
C SER A 264 -8.24 -18.19 -29.13
N LEU A 265 -6.97 -18.03 -29.54
CA LEU A 265 -5.81 -18.41 -28.71
C LEU A 265 -5.78 -17.65 -27.40
N LEU A 266 -5.96 -16.33 -27.45
CA LEU A 266 -5.94 -15.49 -26.25
C LEU A 266 -7.11 -15.82 -25.32
N GLU A 267 -8.30 -16.06 -25.89
CA GLU A 267 -9.48 -16.49 -25.12
C GLU A 267 -9.23 -17.82 -24.40
N ASN A 268 -8.62 -18.80 -25.09
CA ASN A 268 -8.29 -20.08 -24.48
C ASN A 268 -7.26 -19.95 -23.34
N ILE A 269 -6.26 -19.07 -23.48
CA ILE A 269 -5.29 -18.80 -22.41
C ILE A 269 -5.99 -18.08 -21.26
N GLU A 270 -6.84 -17.08 -21.56
CA GLU A 270 -7.62 -16.38 -20.55
C GLU A 270 -8.49 -17.34 -19.74
N ASP A 271 -9.14 -18.29 -20.38
CA ASP A 271 -9.96 -19.32 -19.71
C ASP A 271 -9.13 -20.15 -18.72
N VAL A 272 -7.89 -20.51 -19.07
CA VAL A 272 -7.00 -21.27 -18.20
C VAL A 272 -6.56 -20.46 -16.97
N ILE A 273 -6.33 -19.16 -17.12
CA ILE A 273 -5.85 -18.31 -16.02
C ILE A 273 -6.95 -17.48 -15.36
N ARG A 274 -8.20 -17.64 -15.74
CA ARG A 274 -9.34 -16.82 -15.25
C ARG A 274 -9.49 -16.83 -13.73
N ASP A 275 -9.21 -17.95 -13.09
CA ASP A 275 -9.31 -18.09 -11.63
C ASP A 275 -8.05 -17.62 -10.89
N VAL A 276 -7.00 -17.25 -11.63
CA VAL A 276 -5.77 -16.71 -11.03
C VAL A 276 -5.98 -15.23 -10.72
N ASN A 277 -5.86 -14.86 -9.45
CA ASN A 277 -6.03 -13.48 -9.02
C ASN A 277 -4.77 -12.65 -9.31
N ILE A 278 -4.63 -12.20 -10.56
CA ILE A 278 -3.45 -11.43 -11.02
C ILE A 278 -3.45 -9.99 -10.50
N TYR A 279 -4.63 -9.42 -10.29
CA TYR A 279 -4.81 -8.08 -9.72
C TYR A 279 -5.90 -8.12 -8.67
N LYS A 280 -5.53 -7.91 -7.41
CA LYS A 280 -6.50 -7.53 -6.39
C LYS A 280 -6.68 -6.03 -6.48
N GLU A 281 -7.70 -5.58 -7.23
CA GLU A 281 -8.16 -4.19 -7.13
C GLU A 281 -8.67 -3.95 -5.71
N LYS A 282 -7.83 -3.40 -4.85
CA LYS A 282 -8.26 -2.69 -3.65
C LYS A 282 -7.95 -1.22 -3.86
N PHE A 283 -8.93 -0.51 -4.37
CA PHE A 283 -9.01 0.95 -4.30
C PHE A 283 -9.93 1.36 -3.18
#